data_ede001c3c01221d7745f3d90cc76f492
#
_entry.id   ede001c3c01221d7745f3d90cc76f492
#
_cell.length_a   1.000
_cell.length_b   1.000
_cell.length_c   1.000
_cell.angle_alpha   90.00
_cell.angle_beta   90.00
_cell.angle_gamma   90.00
#
_symmetry.space_group_name_H-M   'P 1'
#
loop_
_entity.id
_entity.type
_entity.pdbx_description
1 polymer ?
#
loop_
_entity_poly.entity_id
_entity_poly.type
_entity_poly.pdbx_seq_one_letter_code
_entity_poly.pdbx_strand_id
1 'polypeptide(L)'
;LILWYVHFLACFVGLAYLPFSRMFHLIASPLSLLANAVMDSKESDPANLMTKQIMELDACTHCGTCTSRCAVRIWAEEIPNLKILPSEKLGPLMGFARAKNLGEEKIRNLQEGLYLCSNCYRCTGVCPVGINLQELWFKGREALLGRGIPEALLLSPLSFYRGLRREDLEGKIYEKPLSVIRRALEDACTGVDLQAGLLDIQKADKCFKKDLGLSDWSESFSFCFTCTTCSAACPVVRHYPNPPAALGLTPHQIIHAALLGFSDPIFKSNMLWSCLGCYQCQEACPQGVRVTDVLYQIKNMAMERLKIKSLAGTRS
;
A
#
# COMPACT_ATOMS: atom_id res chain seq x y z
N LEU A 1 -37.98 -45.98 1.71
CA LEU A 1 -38.32 -45.06 2.78
C LEU A 1 -37.08 -44.60 3.57
N ILE A 2 -36.21 -45.54 4.03
CA ILE A 2 -35.01 -45.23 4.79
C ILE A 2 -34.02 -44.33 4.03
N LEU A 3 -33.74 -44.62 2.75
CA LEU A 3 -32.86 -43.81 1.90
C LEU A 3 -33.39 -42.35 1.74
N TRP A 4 -34.69 -42.19 1.69
CA TRP A 4 -35.31 -40.86 1.60
C TRP A 4 -35.08 -40.05 2.89
N TYR A 5 -35.28 -40.68 4.06
CA TYR A 5 -35.00 -40.00 5.33
C TYR A 5 -33.53 -39.68 5.53
N VAL A 6 -32.64 -40.60 5.14
CA VAL A 6 -31.19 -40.35 5.21
C VAL A 6 -30.79 -39.18 4.31
N HIS A 7 -31.31 -39.12 3.08
CA HIS A 7 -31.05 -38.00 2.16
C HIS A 7 -31.59 -36.67 2.72
N PHE A 8 -32.83 -36.68 3.19
CA PHE A 8 -33.48 -35.51 3.80
C PHE A 8 -32.68 -34.97 5.00
N LEU A 9 -32.31 -35.88 5.92
CA LEU A 9 -31.49 -35.51 7.07
C LEU A 9 -30.13 -34.98 6.67
N ALA A 10 -29.46 -35.59 5.70
CA ALA A 10 -28.17 -35.12 5.19
C ALA A 10 -28.25 -33.73 4.60
N CYS A 11 -29.33 -33.42 3.83
CA CYS A 11 -29.56 -32.08 3.29
C CYS A 11 -29.80 -31.05 4.40
N PHE A 12 -30.56 -31.39 5.44
CA PHE A 12 -30.78 -30.46 6.56
C PHE A 12 -29.51 -30.22 7.37
N VAL A 13 -28.73 -31.27 7.65
CA VAL A 13 -27.44 -31.13 8.32
C VAL A 13 -26.48 -30.30 7.48
N GLY A 14 -26.44 -30.53 6.17
CA GLY A 14 -25.66 -29.71 5.23
C GLY A 14 -26.04 -28.23 5.24
N LEU A 15 -27.34 -27.94 5.20
CA LEU A 15 -27.87 -26.57 5.28
C LEU A 15 -27.54 -25.91 6.64
N ALA A 16 -27.72 -26.65 7.75
CA ALA A 16 -27.39 -26.16 9.09
C ALA A 16 -25.90 -25.90 9.27
N TYR A 17 -25.04 -26.67 8.57
CA TYR A 17 -23.58 -26.50 8.60
C TYR A 17 -23.09 -25.36 7.68
N LEU A 18 -23.89 -24.92 6.72
CA LEU A 18 -23.51 -23.92 5.72
C LEU A 18 -22.95 -22.62 6.33
N PRO A 19 -23.56 -22.03 7.39
CA PRO A 19 -23.05 -20.81 8.03
C PRO A 19 -21.65 -20.98 8.67
N PHE A 20 -21.27 -22.23 9.01
CA PHE A 20 -19.99 -22.54 9.65
C PHE A 20 -18.93 -23.00 8.64
N SER A 21 -19.33 -23.14 7.37
CA SER A 21 -18.47 -23.57 6.29
C SER A 21 -17.89 -22.38 5.49
N ARG A 22 -16.85 -22.65 4.70
CA ARG A 22 -16.34 -21.69 3.73
C ARG A 22 -17.34 -21.32 2.63
N MET A 23 -18.41 -22.11 2.46
CA MET A 23 -19.48 -21.87 1.48
C MET A 23 -20.40 -20.71 1.88
N PHE A 24 -20.28 -20.19 3.11
CA PHE A 24 -21.11 -19.07 3.59
C PHE A 24 -20.98 -17.80 2.72
N HIS A 25 -19.83 -17.61 2.07
CA HIS A 25 -19.65 -16.50 1.14
C HIS A 25 -20.67 -16.47 -0.01
N LEU A 26 -21.27 -17.60 -0.39
CA LEU A 26 -22.33 -17.65 -1.42
C LEU A 26 -23.56 -16.83 -1.02
N ILE A 27 -23.83 -16.74 0.28
CA ILE A 27 -24.92 -15.92 0.84
C ILE A 27 -24.39 -14.51 1.18
N ALA A 28 -23.25 -14.43 1.82
CA ALA A 28 -22.68 -13.17 2.29
C ALA A 28 -22.28 -12.22 1.13
N SER A 29 -21.79 -12.74 -0.01
CA SER A 29 -21.36 -11.90 -1.12
C SER A 29 -22.50 -11.12 -1.80
N PRO A 30 -23.65 -11.74 -2.18
CA PRO A 30 -24.78 -10.99 -2.70
C PRO A 30 -25.33 -9.96 -1.71
N LEU A 31 -25.39 -10.31 -0.43
CA LEU A 31 -25.84 -9.39 0.63
C LEU A 31 -24.88 -8.21 0.80
N SER A 32 -23.57 -8.46 0.73
CA SER A 32 -22.55 -7.40 0.76
C SER A 32 -22.72 -6.42 -0.40
N LEU A 33 -22.92 -6.94 -1.63
CA LEU A 33 -23.15 -6.10 -2.81
C LEU A 33 -24.43 -5.24 -2.66
N LEU A 34 -25.51 -5.84 -2.17
CA LEU A 34 -26.75 -5.12 -1.93
C LEU A 34 -26.58 -4.04 -0.85
N ALA A 35 -25.94 -4.37 0.26
CA ALA A 35 -25.65 -3.42 1.33
C ALA A 35 -24.80 -2.24 0.82
N ASN A 36 -23.79 -2.51 0.00
CA ASN A 36 -22.96 -1.46 -0.60
C ASN A 36 -23.71 -0.57 -1.58
N ALA A 37 -24.73 -1.09 -2.26
CA ALA A 37 -25.55 -0.33 -3.20
C ALA A 37 -26.57 0.61 -2.50
N VAL A 38 -26.98 0.26 -1.27
CA VAL A 38 -28.08 0.96 -0.58
C VAL A 38 -27.59 1.81 0.59
N MET A 39 -26.52 1.40 1.27
CA MET A 39 -26.04 2.07 2.49
C MET A 39 -25.08 3.21 2.16
N ASP A 40 -25.43 4.42 2.59
CA ASP A 40 -24.47 5.52 2.70
C ASP A 40 -23.74 5.43 4.05
N SER A 41 -22.41 5.30 3.99
CA SER A 41 -21.58 5.19 5.19
C SER A 41 -21.54 6.47 6.04
N LYS A 42 -21.94 7.62 5.48
CA LYS A 42 -21.99 8.90 6.21
C LYS A 42 -23.29 9.10 6.98
N GLU A 43 -24.38 8.53 6.48
CA GLU A 43 -25.72 8.72 7.04
C GLU A 43 -26.21 7.50 7.85
N SER A 44 -25.52 6.36 7.73
CA SER A 44 -25.91 5.12 8.38
C SER A 44 -25.52 5.07 9.85
N ASP A 45 -26.37 4.45 10.66
CA ASP A 45 -26.10 4.16 12.07
C ASP A 45 -24.80 3.35 12.24
N PRO A 46 -23.93 3.67 13.23
CA PRO A 46 -22.69 2.95 13.48
C PRO A 46 -22.85 1.44 13.69
N ALA A 47 -23.98 0.99 14.27
CA ALA A 47 -24.26 -0.43 14.47
C ALA A 47 -24.50 -1.16 13.13
N ASN A 48 -25.19 -0.50 12.20
CA ASN A 48 -25.43 -1.02 10.86
C ASN A 48 -24.15 -1.06 10.05
N LEU A 49 -23.27 -0.06 10.18
CA LEU A 49 -21.95 -0.05 9.56
C LEU A 49 -21.08 -1.19 10.07
N MET A 50 -21.07 -1.45 11.38
CA MET A 50 -20.35 -2.57 11.96
C MET A 50 -20.86 -3.92 11.46
N THR A 51 -22.19 -4.08 11.38
CA THR A 51 -22.82 -5.29 10.84
C THR A 51 -22.43 -5.52 9.38
N LYS A 52 -22.45 -4.47 8.56
CA LYS A 52 -21.99 -4.50 7.17
C LYS A 52 -20.51 -4.94 7.10
N GLN A 53 -19.63 -4.36 7.90
CA GLN A 53 -18.21 -4.69 7.90
C GLN A 53 -17.94 -6.15 8.29
N ILE A 54 -18.68 -6.69 9.25
CA ILE A 54 -18.60 -8.11 9.62
C ILE A 54 -19.05 -8.99 8.44
N MET A 55 -20.15 -8.63 7.79
CA MET A 55 -20.65 -9.34 6.61
C MET A 55 -19.65 -9.28 5.44
N GLU A 56 -19.01 -8.14 5.23
CA GLU A 56 -17.96 -7.98 4.22
C GLU A 56 -16.76 -8.90 4.47
N LEU A 57 -16.36 -9.09 5.74
CA LEU A 57 -15.30 -10.03 6.09
C LEU A 57 -15.67 -11.49 5.74
N ASP A 58 -16.94 -11.87 5.94
CA ASP A 58 -17.45 -13.21 5.62
C ASP A 58 -17.74 -13.38 4.11
N ALA A 59 -17.95 -12.30 3.37
CA ALA A 59 -18.18 -12.30 1.93
C ALA A 59 -16.90 -12.57 1.11
N CYS A 60 -15.72 -12.49 1.71
CA CYS A 60 -14.46 -12.66 1.02
C CYS A 60 -14.28 -14.09 0.49
N THR A 61 -14.13 -14.22 -0.84
CA THR A 61 -13.89 -15.51 -1.53
C THR A 61 -12.41 -15.89 -1.59
N HIS A 62 -11.50 -15.09 -1.03
CA HIS A 62 -10.04 -15.27 -1.12
C HIS A 62 -9.51 -15.44 -2.55
N CYS A 63 -10.13 -14.80 -3.55
CA CYS A 63 -9.75 -14.90 -4.95
C CYS A 63 -8.37 -14.30 -5.29
N GLY A 64 -7.74 -13.54 -4.38
CA GLY A 64 -6.42 -12.96 -4.56
C GLY A 64 -6.35 -11.73 -5.49
N THR A 65 -7.45 -11.31 -6.12
CA THR A 65 -7.48 -10.16 -7.06
C THR A 65 -6.97 -8.88 -6.41
N CYS A 66 -7.37 -8.60 -5.16
CA CYS A 66 -6.90 -7.44 -4.42
C CYS A 66 -5.38 -7.48 -4.17
N THR A 67 -4.81 -8.64 -3.91
CA THR A 67 -3.37 -8.85 -3.72
C THR A 67 -2.61 -8.68 -5.03
N SER A 68 -3.12 -9.22 -6.14
CA SER A 68 -2.46 -9.08 -7.45
C SER A 68 -2.36 -7.63 -7.92
N ARG A 69 -3.26 -6.77 -7.45
CA ARG A 69 -3.32 -5.34 -7.78
C ARG A 69 -2.79 -4.43 -6.68
N CYS A 70 -2.28 -4.99 -5.58
CA CYS A 70 -1.78 -4.21 -4.46
C CYS A 70 -0.51 -3.45 -4.82
N ALA A 71 -0.46 -2.16 -4.45
CA ALA A 71 0.70 -1.31 -4.67
C ALA A 71 1.94 -1.79 -3.88
N VAL A 72 1.72 -2.39 -2.72
CA VAL A 72 2.81 -2.87 -1.84
C VAL A 72 3.34 -4.24 -2.27
N ARG A 73 2.68 -4.93 -3.19
CA ARG A 73 3.05 -6.29 -3.62
C ARG A 73 4.48 -6.38 -4.16
N ILE A 74 4.97 -5.35 -4.83
CA ILE A 74 6.33 -5.34 -5.40
C ILE A 74 7.43 -5.48 -4.35
N TRP A 75 7.10 -5.20 -3.08
CA TRP A 75 8.01 -5.30 -1.94
C TRP A 75 7.78 -6.55 -1.10
N ALA A 76 6.80 -7.39 -1.47
CA ALA A 76 6.37 -8.53 -0.66
C ALA A 76 7.47 -9.60 -0.49
N GLU A 77 8.44 -9.66 -1.39
CA GLU A 77 9.59 -10.57 -1.28
C GLU A 77 10.66 -10.05 -0.32
N GLU A 78 10.74 -8.73 -0.13
CA GLU A 78 11.71 -8.08 0.76
C GLU A 78 11.18 -7.96 2.20
N ILE A 79 9.86 -7.97 2.36
CA ILE A 79 9.22 -7.84 3.66
C ILE A 79 8.74 -9.21 4.13
N PRO A 80 9.27 -9.75 5.25
CA PRO A 80 8.98 -11.11 5.70
C PRO A 80 7.54 -11.32 6.14
N ASN A 81 6.74 -10.25 6.27
CA ASN A 81 5.36 -10.29 6.73
C ASN A 81 4.37 -10.29 5.57
N LEU A 82 3.83 -11.45 5.20
CA LEU A 82 2.80 -11.56 4.16
C LEU A 82 1.49 -10.84 4.52
N LYS A 83 1.27 -10.45 5.79
CA LYS A 83 0.06 -9.72 6.22
C LYS A 83 0.02 -8.28 5.72
N ILE A 84 1.04 -7.84 5.01
CA ILE A 84 0.99 -6.58 4.23
C ILE A 84 0.04 -6.70 3.03
N LEU A 85 -0.19 -7.90 2.51
CA LEU A 85 -1.03 -8.14 1.34
C LEU A 85 -2.52 -8.19 1.71
N PRO A 86 -3.42 -7.61 0.91
CA PRO A 86 -4.84 -7.49 1.25
C PRO A 86 -5.54 -8.81 1.58
N SER A 87 -5.36 -9.87 0.77
CA SER A 87 -5.98 -11.17 1.03
C SER A 87 -5.49 -11.80 2.34
N GLU A 88 -4.24 -11.57 2.69
CA GLU A 88 -3.60 -12.16 3.85
C GLU A 88 -3.93 -11.44 5.18
N LYS A 89 -4.33 -10.16 5.11
CA LYS A 89 -4.76 -9.38 6.28
C LYS A 89 -6.14 -9.78 6.80
N LEU A 90 -7.04 -10.20 5.91
CA LEU A 90 -8.45 -10.41 6.24
C LEU A 90 -8.62 -11.46 7.34
N GLY A 91 -7.90 -12.60 7.27
CA GLY A 91 -7.98 -13.64 8.30
C GLY A 91 -7.60 -13.15 9.70
N PRO A 92 -6.41 -12.56 9.89
CA PRO A 92 -6.02 -11.95 11.17
C PRO A 92 -6.97 -10.83 11.63
N LEU A 93 -7.44 -9.97 10.72
CA LEU A 93 -8.39 -8.91 11.07
C LEU A 93 -9.73 -9.46 11.54
N MET A 94 -10.25 -10.51 10.89
CA MET A 94 -11.45 -11.22 11.34
C MET A 94 -11.25 -11.85 12.72
N GLY A 95 -10.09 -12.49 12.96
CA GLY A 95 -9.74 -13.01 14.28
C GLY A 95 -9.69 -11.93 15.35
N PHE A 96 -9.13 -10.77 15.01
CA PHE A 96 -9.06 -9.60 15.88
C PHE A 96 -10.45 -9.02 16.16
N ALA A 97 -11.30 -8.87 15.16
CA ALA A 97 -12.68 -8.37 15.31
C ALA A 97 -13.54 -9.29 16.18
N ARG A 98 -13.34 -10.61 16.07
CA ARG A 98 -14.04 -11.63 16.89
C ARG A 98 -13.44 -11.80 18.29
N ALA A 99 -12.61 -10.88 18.75
CA ALA A 99 -11.94 -10.90 20.05
C ALA A 99 -11.21 -12.22 20.38
N LYS A 100 -10.77 -12.97 19.36
CA LYS A 100 -9.91 -14.14 19.58
C LYS A 100 -8.60 -13.68 20.21
N ASN A 101 -8.11 -14.45 21.18
CA ASN A 101 -6.80 -14.19 21.77
C ASN A 101 -5.72 -14.46 20.72
N LEU A 102 -5.35 -13.42 20.00
CA LEU A 102 -4.25 -13.43 19.06
C LEU A 102 -2.97 -13.20 19.86
N GLY A 103 -2.00 -14.10 19.75
CA GLY A 103 -0.68 -13.90 20.37
C GLY A 103 -0.02 -12.58 19.87
N GLU A 104 0.90 -12.05 20.66
CA GLU A 104 1.57 -10.75 20.38
C GLU A 104 2.17 -10.68 18.98
N GLU A 105 2.77 -11.75 18.49
CA GLU A 105 3.34 -11.84 17.15
C GLU A 105 2.29 -11.61 16.04
N LYS A 106 1.13 -12.25 16.15
CA LYS A 106 0.05 -12.09 15.16
C LYS A 106 -0.53 -10.69 15.17
N ILE A 107 -0.61 -10.06 16.33
CA ILE A 107 -1.05 -8.67 16.47
C ILE A 107 -0.03 -7.73 15.83
N ARG A 108 1.27 -7.95 16.05
CA ARG A 108 2.35 -7.18 15.45
C ARG A 108 2.33 -7.29 13.92
N ASN A 109 2.21 -8.52 13.40
CA ASN A 109 2.15 -8.76 11.96
C ASN A 109 0.91 -8.11 11.33
N LEU A 110 -0.23 -8.11 12.01
CA LEU A 110 -1.44 -7.41 11.57
C LEU A 110 -1.24 -5.89 11.60
N GLN A 111 -0.67 -5.36 12.66
CA GLN A 111 -0.36 -3.94 12.82
C GLN A 111 0.53 -3.45 11.68
N GLU A 112 1.68 -4.09 11.48
CA GLU A 112 2.59 -3.79 10.39
C GLU A 112 1.88 -3.86 9.03
N GLY A 113 1.12 -4.94 8.79
CA GLY A 113 0.35 -5.11 7.56
C GLY A 113 -0.67 -4.01 7.31
N LEU A 114 -1.33 -3.49 8.34
CA LEU A 114 -2.28 -2.40 8.22
C LEU A 114 -1.59 -1.06 7.95
N TYR A 115 -0.46 -0.78 8.58
CA TYR A 115 0.21 0.53 8.49
C TYR A 115 1.15 0.66 7.29
N LEU A 116 1.72 -0.43 6.77
CA LEU A 116 2.46 -0.42 5.49
C LEU A 116 1.55 -0.23 4.27
N CYS A 117 0.24 -0.28 4.45
CA CYS A 117 -0.71 0.00 3.39
C CYS A 117 -0.63 1.48 2.96
N SER A 118 -0.40 1.71 1.67
CA SER A 118 -0.29 3.05 1.06
C SER A 118 -1.63 3.77 0.85
N ASN A 119 -2.73 3.23 1.31
CA ASN A 119 -4.09 3.81 1.22
C ASN A 119 -4.53 4.17 -0.22
N CYS A 120 -4.08 3.43 -1.21
CA CYS A 120 -4.32 3.72 -2.62
C CYS A 120 -5.69 3.27 -3.14
N TYR A 121 -6.56 2.70 -2.34
CA TYR A 121 -7.93 2.22 -2.65
C TYR A 121 -8.04 1.15 -3.76
N ARG A 122 -6.95 0.74 -4.39
CA ARG A 122 -7.01 -0.24 -5.50
C ARG A 122 -7.63 -1.57 -5.11
N CYS A 123 -7.33 -2.08 -3.90
CA CYS A 123 -7.89 -3.33 -3.41
C CYS A 123 -9.43 -3.28 -3.30
N THR A 124 -9.99 -2.14 -2.88
CA THR A 124 -11.43 -1.88 -2.83
C THR A 124 -12.02 -1.85 -4.24
N GLY A 125 -11.39 -1.07 -5.15
CA GLY A 125 -11.91 -0.89 -6.51
C GLY A 125 -11.90 -2.15 -7.38
N VAL A 126 -11.04 -3.14 -7.07
CA VAL A 126 -10.95 -4.39 -7.85
C VAL A 126 -11.63 -5.57 -7.18
N CYS A 127 -12.26 -5.39 -6.03
CA CYS A 127 -12.92 -6.48 -5.31
C CYS A 127 -14.19 -6.93 -6.03
N PRO A 128 -14.28 -8.18 -6.53
CA PRO A 128 -15.44 -8.64 -7.29
C PRO A 128 -16.71 -8.76 -6.45
N VAL A 129 -16.58 -8.85 -5.12
CA VAL A 129 -17.71 -8.92 -4.18
C VAL A 129 -17.98 -7.59 -3.47
N GLY A 130 -17.38 -6.50 -3.98
CA GLY A 130 -17.68 -5.14 -3.54
C GLY A 130 -17.25 -4.79 -2.11
N ILE A 131 -16.32 -5.54 -1.51
CA ILE A 131 -15.86 -5.27 -0.14
C ILE A 131 -15.09 -3.96 -0.11
N ASN A 132 -15.45 -3.05 0.81
CA ASN A 132 -14.68 -1.85 1.06
C ASN A 132 -13.45 -2.14 1.95
N LEU A 133 -12.45 -2.80 1.34
CA LEU A 133 -11.23 -3.23 2.03
C LEU A 133 -10.52 -2.06 2.70
N GLN A 134 -10.47 -0.90 2.07
CA GLN A 134 -9.78 0.25 2.62
C GLN A 134 -10.43 0.75 3.93
N GLU A 135 -11.74 0.75 3.99
CA GLU A 135 -12.46 1.10 5.22
C GLU A 135 -12.18 0.09 6.35
N LEU A 136 -12.13 -1.20 6.02
CA LEU A 136 -11.76 -2.24 6.98
C LEU A 136 -10.33 -2.03 7.53
N TRP A 137 -9.39 -1.56 6.69
CA TRP A 137 -8.04 -1.23 7.17
C TRP A 137 -8.04 -0.03 8.12
N PHE A 138 -8.81 1.01 7.84
CA PHE A 138 -8.94 2.15 8.74
C PHE A 138 -9.56 1.75 10.07
N LYS A 139 -10.65 0.98 10.06
CA LYS A 139 -11.28 0.48 11.27
C LYS A 139 -10.37 -0.45 12.08
N GLY A 140 -9.56 -1.27 11.40
CA GLY A 140 -8.54 -2.09 12.04
C GLY A 140 -7.47 -1.24 12.76
N ARG A 141 -7.03 -0.13 12.16
CA ARG A 141 -6.10 0.82 12.80
C ARG A 141 -6.71 1.51 14.02
N GLU A 142 -7.95 2.00 13.89
CA GLU A 142 -8.70 2.60 15.00
C GLU A 142 -8.85 1.62 16.16
N ALA A 143 -9.19 0.37 15.88
CA ALA A 143 -9.35 -0.67 16.90
C ALA A 143 -8.02 -1.03 17.58
N LEU A 144 -6.90 -1.06 16.85
CA LEU A 144 -5.57 -1.24 17.43
C LEU A 144 -5.19 -0.07 18.33
N LEU A 145 -5.46 1.16 17.88
CA LEU A 145 -5.22 2.38 18.67
C LEU A 145 -6.04 2.36 19.96
N GLY A 146 -7.31 2.03 19.88
CA GLY A 146 -8.20 1.92 21.06
C GLY A 146 -7.78 0.84 22.06
N ARG A 147 -6.98 -0.16 21.62
CA ARG A 147 -6.36 -1.16 22.52
C ARG A 147 -4.98 -0.76 23.03
N GLY A 148 -4.54 0.47 22.77
CA GLY A 148 -3.21 0.95 23.21
C GLY A 148 -2.05 0.33 22.42
N ILE A 149 -2.28 -0.07 21.16
CA ILE A 149 -1.27 -0.63 20.26
C ILE A 149 -1.12 0.29 19.04
N PRO A 150 -0.64 1.54 19.22
CA PRO A 150 -0.42 2.46 18.12
C PRO A 150 0.82 2.06 17.31
N GLU A 151 0.81 2.40 16.01
CA GLU A 151 2.03 2.35 15.20
C GLU A 151 2.92 3.54 15.53
N ALA A 152 4.22 3.34 15.63
CA ALA A 152 5.14 4.42 15.94
C ALA A 152 5.23 5.49 14.84
N LEU A 153 4.93 5.13 13.60
CA LEU A 153 4.82 6.12 12.53
C LEU A 153 3.75 7.17 12.83
N LEU A 154 2.71 6.85 13.60
CA LEU A 154 1.71 7.81 14.07
C LEU A 154 2.30 8.85 15.02
N LEU A 155 3.37 8.50 15.71
CA LEU A 155 4.06 9.35 16.66
C LEU A 155 5.13 10.22 15.98
N SER A 156 5.48 9.89 14.75
CA SER A 156 6.45 10.65 13.97
C SER A 156 5.87 12.03 13.60
N PRO A 157 6.69 13.10 13.68
CA PRO A 157 6.32 14.42 13.16
C PRO A 157 5.96 14.43 11.68
N LEU A 158 6.43 13.44 10.94
CA LEU A 158 6.18 13.25 9.49
C LEU A 158 4.92 12.43 9.20
N SER A 159 4.22 11.97 10.23
CA SER A 159 3.01 11.17 10.07
C SER A 159 1.88 11.98 9.42
N PHE A 160 1.15 11.35 8.50
CA PHE A 160 -0.10 11.88 7.94
C PHE A 160 -1.19 12.07 9.01
N TYR A 161 -1.05 11.45 10.18
CA TYR A 161 -1.95 11.53 11.32
C TYR A 161 -1.61 12.67 12.28
N ARG A 162 -1.01 13.76 11.78
CA ARG A 162 -0.73 14.97 12.59
C ARG A 162 -1.98 15.56 13.26
N GLY A 163 -3.18 15.23 12.76
CA GLY A 163 -4.43 15.63 13.36
C GLY A 163 -4.86 14.84 14.59
N LEU A 164 -4.22 13.72 14.90
CA LEU A 164 -4.45 13.04 16.18
C LEU A 164 -3.92 13.94 17.31
N ARG A 165 -4.82 14.39 18.18
CA ARG A 165 -4.48 15.17 19.37
C ARG A 165 -3.62 14.32 20.29
N ARG A 166 -2.31 14.55 20.29
CA ARG A 166 -1.36 13.85 21.18
C ARG A 166 -1.69 14.08 22.66
N GLU A 167 -2.36 15.18 22.95
CA GLU A 167 -2.80 15.57 24.27
C GLU A 167 -3.83 14.60 24.88
N ASP A 168 -4.61 13.91 24.00
CA ASP A 168 -5.63 12.95 24.42
C ASP A 168 -5.06 11.53 24.67
N LEU A 169 -3.76 11.32 24.46
CA LEU A 169 -3.14 10.01 24.55
C LEU A 169 -2.18 9.97 25.74
N GLU A 170 -2.47 9.11 26.71
CA GLU A 170 -1.59 8.90 27.86
C GLU A 170 -0.18 8.46 27.41
N GLY A 171 0.86 9.13 27.90
CA GLY A 171 2.26 8.87 27.51
C GLY A 171 2.69 7.41 27.65
N LYS A 172 2.14 6.68 28.62
CA LYS A 172 2.40 5.25 28.83
C LYS A 172 2.01 4.36 27.65
N ILE A 173 1.02 4.77 26.85
CA ILE A 173 0.56 4.02 25.66
C ILE A 173 1.66 3.94 24.61
N TYR A 174 2.57 4.90 24.57
CA TYR A 174 3.63 5.03 23.56
C TYR A 174 4.96 4.43 23.98
N GLU A 175 5.22 4.22 25.26
CA GLU A 175 6.53 3.76 25.75
C GLU A 175 6.91 2.39 25.15
N LYS A 176 5.97 1.44 25.18
CA LYS A 176 6.21 0.08 24.64
C LYS A 176 6.40 0.08 23.11
N PRO A 177 5.52 0.71 22.30
CA PRO A 177 5.73 0.83 20.86
C PRO A 177 7.02 1.54 20.48
N LEU A 178 7.34 2.65 21.14
CA LEU A 178 8.58 3.39 20.89
C LEU A 178 9.83 2.56 21.20
N SER A 179 9.82 1.80 22.29
CA SER A 179 10.95 0.93 22.64
C SER A 179 11.14 -0.20 21.62
N VAL A 180 10.06 -0.79 21.11
CA VAL A 180 10.12 -1.83 20.07
C VAL A 180 10.71 -1.28 18.78
N ILE A 181 10.27 -0.08 18.37
CA ILE A 181 10.76 0.52 17.11
C ILE A 181 12.21 0.99 17.27
N ARG A 182 12.57 1.57 18.41
CA ARG A 182 13.96 1.93 18.65
C ARG A 182 14.86 0.71 18.49
N ARG A 183 14.51 -0.44 19.07
CA ARG A 183 15.24 -1.70 18.89
C ARG A 183 15.25 -2.14 17.42
N ALA A 184 14.09 -2.15 16.75
CA ALA A 184 14.02 -2.55 15.36
C ALA A 184 14.85 -1.64 14.43
N LEU A 185 14.91 -0.34 14.70
CA LEU A 185 15.78 0.59 13.99
C LEU A 185 17.26 0.36 14.33
N GLU A 186 17.59 0.15 15.60
CA GLU A 186 18.95 -0.19 16.03
C GLU A 186 19.41 -1.48 15.36
N ASP A 187 18.60 -2.53 15.35
CA ASP A 187 18.89 -3.81 14.72
C ASP A 187 19.03 -3.68 13.19
N ALA A 188 18.15 -2.92 12.55
CA ALA A 188 18.21 -2.67 11.10
C ALA A 188 19.41 -1.81 10.69
N CYS A 189 19.88 -0.92 11.56
CA CYS A 189 21.03 -0.06 11.31
C CYS A 189 22.37 -0.69 11.74
N THR A 190 22.35 -1.76 12.54
CA THR A 190 23.55 -2.52 12.88
C THR A 190 24.09 -3.25 11.64
N GLY A 191 25.21 -2.78 11.11
CA GLY A 191 25.86 -3.37 9.93
C GLY A 191 25.54 -2.70 8.60
N VAL A 192 24.72 -1.65 8.60
CA VAL A 192 24.58 -0.79 7.42
C VAL A 192 25.85 0.06 7.30
N ASP A 193 26.60 -0.14 6.23
CA ASP A 193 27.65 0.79 5.85
C ASP A 193 26.99 2.13 5.50
N LEU A 194 26.99 3.04 6.47
CA LEU A 194 26.41 4.37 6.33
C LEU A 194 27.02 5.19 5.18
N GLN A 195 28.14 4.74 4.62
CA GLN A 195 28.76 5.39 3.47
C GLN A 195 28.28 4.81 2.12
N ALA A 196 27.83 3.55 2.10
CA ALA A 196 27.28 2.92 0.91
C ALA A 196 25.80 3.27 0.74
N GLY A 197 25.52 4.16 -0.18
CA GLY A 197 24.14 4.52 -0.56
C GLY A 197 23.56 5.79 0.09
N LEU A 198 24.35 6.54 0.86
CA LEU A 198 23.96 7.86 1.32
C LEU A 198 23.85 8.84 0.15
N LEU A 199 22.68 9.44 0.01
CA LEU A 199 22.49 10.57 -0.89
C LEU A 199 23.05 11.83 -0.22
N ASP A 200 24.05 12.43 -0.83
CA ASP A 200 24.57 13.71 -0.37
C ASP A 200 23.58 14.82 -0.69
N ILE A 201 22.92 15.31 0.33
CA ILE A 201 21.89 16.37 0.21
C ILE A 201 22.48 17.66 -0.38
N GLN A 202 23.78 17.91 -0.21
CA GLN A 202 24.44 19.07 -0.77
C GLN A 202 24.55 19.01 -2.31
N LYS A 203 24.48 17.81 -2.88
CA LYS A 203 24.46 17.58 -4.34
C LYS A 203 23.06 17.69 -4.95
N ALA A 204 22.04 17.96 -4.15
CA ALA A 204 20.69 18.19 -4.69
C ALA A 204 20.67 19.45 -5.58
N ASP A 205 20.25 19.24 -6.82
CA ASP A 205 20.09 20.32 -7.80
C ASP A 205 18.81 21.10 -7.50
N LYS A 206 18.95 22.26 -6.88
CA LYS A 206 17.82 23.14 -6.50
C LYS A 206 17.03 23.65 -7.71
N CYS A 207 17.65 23.69 -8.87
CA CYS A 207 17.01 24.13 -10.12
C CYS A 207 16.27 22.99 -10.82
N PHE A 208 16.62 21.73 -10.54
CA PHE A 208 16.07 20.57 -11.25
C PHE A 208 14.53 20.52 -11.22
N LYS A 209 13.92 20.76 -10.06
CA LYS A 209 12.46 20.84 -9.93
C LYS A 209 11.88 21.99 -10.76
N LYS A 210 12.55 23.16 -10.75
CA LYS A 210 12.14 24.33 -11.52
C LYS A 210 12.25 24.07 -13.02
N ASP A 211 13.31 23.41 -13.45
CA ASP A 211 13.54 23.08 -14.85
C ASP A 211 12.52 22.04 -15.36
N LEU A 212 12.09 21.11 -14.50
CA LEU A 212 10.97 20.20 -14.78
C LEU A 212 9.62 20.89 -14.72
N GLY A 213 9.48 21.94 -13.92
CA GLY A 213 8.22 22.66 -13.64
C GLY A 213 7.85 23.73 -14.65
N LEU A 214 8.60 23.87 -15.76
CA LEU A 214 8.32 24.87 -16.80
C LEU A 214 7.09 24.57 -17.69
N SER A 215 6.54 23.36 -17.61
CA SER A 215 5.29 22.99 -18.27
C SER A 215 4.22 22.61 -17.26
N ASP A 216 2.96 22.95 -17.52
CA ASP A 216 1.80 22.63 -16.66
C ASP A 216 1.71 21.14 -16.28
N TRP A 217 2.35 20.28 -17.05
CA TRP A 217 2.31 18.83 -16.86
C TRP A 217 3.33 18.33 -15.84
N SER A 218 4.46 18.99 -15.73
CA SER A 218 5.52 18.56 -14.82
C SER A 218 5.23 18.94 -13.37
N GLU A 219 4.45 19.99 -13.11
CA GLU A 219 4.06 20.35 -11.75
C GLU A 219 3.16 19.31 -11.09
N SER A 220 2.47 18.47 -11.89
CA SER A 220 1.61 17.41 -11.36
C SER A 220 2.34 16.46 -10.40
N PHE A 221 3.64 16.29 -10.54
CA PHE A 221 4.43 15.42 -9.66
C PHE A 221 4.55 15.95 -8.23
N SER A 222 4.31 17.23 -8.00
CA SER A 222 4.27 17.84 -6.67
C SER A 222 3.13 17.27 -5.78
N PHE A 223 2.10 16.71 -6.38
CA PHE A 223 1.00 16.06 -5.67
C PHE A 223 1.28 14.60 -5.30
N CYS A 224 2.46 14.07 -5.62
CA CYS A 224 2.82 12.70 -5.30
C CYS A 224 2.93 12.49 -3.79
N PHE A 225 2.10 11.59 -3.23
CA PHE A 225 2.16 11.19 -1.82
C PHE A 225 2.78 9.79 -1.62
N THR A 226 3.54 9.31 -2.57
CA THR A 226 4.35 8.07 -2.48
C THR A 226 3.54 6.79 -2.28
N CYS A 227 2.35 6.70 -2.86
CA CYS A 227 1.48 5.51 -2.73
C CYS A 227 2.00 4.26 -3.46
N THR A 228 3.12 4.33 -4.17
CA THR A 228 3.76 3.26 -4.96
C THR A 228 2.92 2.66 -6.10
N THR A 229 1.68 3.12 -6.30
CA THR A 229 0.73 2.57 -7.28
C THR A 229 1.28 2.57 -8.72
N CYS A 230 1.98 3.64 -9.11
CA CYS A 230 2.60 3.76 -10.44
C CYS A 230 3.66 2.66 -10.68
N SER A 231 4.41 2.29 -9.64
CA SER A 231 5.39 1.20 -9.73
C SER A 231 4.71 -0.17 -9.79
N ALA A 232 3.68 -0.40 -8.99
CA ALA A 232 2.91 -1.64 -9.02
C ALA A 232 2.15 -1.84 -10.34
N ALA A 233 1.73 -0.76 -11.01
CA ALA A 233 1.07 -0.81 -12.32
C ALA A 233 2.05 -1.01 -13.48
N CYS A 234 3.34 -0.70 -13.29
CA CYS A 234 4.32 -0.70 -14.36
C CYS A 234 4.63 -2.11 -14.86
N PRO A 235 4.46 -2.43 -16.17
CA PRO A 235 4.79 -3.74 -16.71
C PRO A 235 6.29 -4.03 -16.65
N VAL A 236 7.15 -3.03 -16.79
CA VAL A 236 8.61 -3.18 -16.68
C VAL A 236 9.00 -3.58 -15.26
N VAL A 237 8.44 -2.93 -14.24
CA VAL A 237 8.70 -3.27 -12.84
C VAL A 237 8.24 -4.69 -12.53
N ARG A 238 7.07 -5.10 -13.04
CA ARG A 238 6.53 -6.45 -12.80
C ARG A 238 7.26 -7.57 -13.52
N HIS A 239 8.07 -7.23 -14.51
CA HIS A 239 8.86 -8.22 -15.25
C HIS A 239 10.02 -8.78 -14.44
N TYR A 240 10.58 -7.98 -13.52
CA TYR A 240 11.75 -8.37 -12.74
C TYR A 240 11.33 -8.93 -11.36
N PRO A 241 11.93 -10.04 -10.89
CA PRO A 241 11.68 -10.57 -9.55
C PRO A 241 12.17 -9.61 -8.45
N ASN A 242 13.32 -8.95 -8.67
CA ASN A 242 13.85 -7.89 -7.79
C ASN A 242 14.00 -6.58 -8.58
N PRO A 243 12.94 -5.76 -8.68
CA PRO A 243 12.95 -4.53 -9.47
C PRO A 243 13.99 -3.49 -9.02
N PRO A 244 14.23 -3.25 -7.71
CA PRO A 244 15.24 -2.30 -7.28
C PRO A 244 16.66 -2.67 -7.74
N ALA A 245 17.04 -3.94 -7.67
CA ALA A 245 18.35 -4.42 -8.12
C ALA A 245 18.53 -4.29 -9.64
N ALA A 246 17.49 -4.58 -10.43
CA ALA A 246 17.56 -4.57 -11.88
C ALA A 246 17.42 -3.16 -12.48
N LEU A 247 16.53 -2.35 -11.92
CA LEU A 247 16.12 -1.07 -12.47
C LEU A 247 16.75 0.15 -11.77
N GLY A 248 17.32 -0.04 -10.59
CA GLY A 248 17.80 1.02 -9.71
C GLY A 248 16.62 1.71 -9.03
N LEU A 249 16.07 2.76 -9.62
CA LEU A 249 14.89 3.45 -9.10
C LEU A 249 13.63 2.96 -9.81
N THR A 250 12.57 2.73 -9.06
CA THR A 250 11.23 2.46 -9.60
C THR A 250 10.49 3.76 -9.93
N PRO A 251 9.38 3.75 -10.70
CA PRO A 251 8.68 4.97 -11.11
C PRO A 251 8.36 5.95 -9.97
N HIS A 252 7.82 5.48 -8.84
CA HIS A 252 7.53 6.36 -7.70
C HIS A 252 8.80 6.96 -7.08
N GLN A 253 9.90 6.19 -7.04
CA GLN A 253 11.19 6.67 -6.52
C GLN A 253 11.81 7.73 -7.45
N ILE A 254 11.67 7.59 -8.76
CA ILE A 254 12.10 8.61 -9.72
C ILE A 254 11.33 9.91 -9.49
N ILE A 255 9.99 9.84 -9.33
CA ILE A 255 9.17 11.03 -9.01
C ILE A 255 9.63 11.68 -7.70
N HIS A 256 9.89 10.87 -6.67
CA HIS A 256 10.38 11.37 -5.38
C HIS A 256 11.77 12.00 -5.47
N ALA A 257 12.70 11.34 -6.15
CA ALA A 257 14.03 11.88 -6.37
C ALA A 257 13.98 13.21 -7.18
N ALA A 258 13.05 13.32 -8.13
CA ALA A 258 12.82 14.55 -8.88
C ALA A 258 12.30 15.68 -7.98
N LEU A 259 11.37 15.37 -7.05
CA LEU A 259 10.88 16.33 -6.06
C LEU A 259 11.99 16.87 -5.16
N LEU A 260 12.96 16.01 -4.82
CA LEU A 260 14.09 16.36 -3.95
C LEU A 260 15.28 16.96 -4.71
N GLY A 261 15.24 17.00 -6.05
CA GLY A 261 16.30 17.54 -6.88
C GLY A 261 17.48 16.59 -7.10
N PHE A 262 17.33 15.30 -6.86
CA PHE A 262 18.39 14.29 -7.06
C PHE A 262 18.44 13.82 -8.52
N SER A 263 19.03 14.60 -9.40
CA SER A 263 19.11 14.29 -10.83
C SER A 263 20.05 13.10 -11.15
N ASP A 264 21.18 12.98 -10.46
CA ASP A 264 22.18 11.95 -10.73
C ASP A 264 21.68 10.52 -10.59
N PRO A 265 21.04 10.10 -9.46
CA PRO A 265 20.47 8.77 -9.33
C PRO A 265 19.37 8.50 -10.34
N ILE A 266 18.60 9.51 -10.74
CA ILE A 266 17.56 9.37 -11.77
C ILE A 266 18.18 9.03 -13.12
N PHE A 267 19.18 9.79 -13.56
CA PHE A 267 19.82 9.60 -14.86
C PHE A 267 20.58 8.27 -14.97
N LYS A 268 21.07 7.75 -13.83
CA LYS A 268 21.72 6.43 -13.74
C LYS A 268 20.76 5.28 -13.65
N SER A 269 19.47 5.55 -13.39
CA SER A 269 18.47 4.50 -13.22
C SER A 269 18.12 3.84 -14.57
N ASN A 270 18.22 2.51 -14.62
CA ASN A 270 17.80 1.74 -15.79
C ASN A 270 16.29 1.90 -16.08
N MET A 271 15.47 2.10 -15.03
CA MET A 271 14.04 2.32 -15.19
C MET A 271 13.72 3.52 -16.09
N LEU A 272 14.46 4.60 -15.96
CA LEU A 272 14.27 5.78 -16.81
C LEU A 272 14.34 5.40 -18.29
N TRP A 273 15.34 4.60 -18.65
CA TRP A 273 15.61 4.21 -20.05
C TRP A 273 14.74 3.06 -20.52
N SER A 274 14.32 2.17 -19.63
CA SER A 274 13.47 1.01 -19.93
C SER A 274 11.98 1.35 -20.01
N CYS A 275 11.58 2.60 -19.73
CA CYS A 275 10.17 3.00 -19.78
C CYS A 275 9.60 2.84 -21.18
N LEU A 276 8.54 2.04 -21.31
CA LEU A 276 7.86 1.72 -22.59
C LEU A 276 6.88 2.80 -23.05
N GLY A 277 6.62 3.83 -22.24
CA GLY A 277 5.63 4.87 -22.57
C GLY A 277 4.19 4.37 -22.63
N CYS A 278 3.85 3.32 -21.90
CA CYS A 278 2.53 2.67 -21.97
C CYS A 278 1.43 3.38 -21.15
N TYR A 279 1.74 4.46 -20.47
CA TYR A 279 0.85 5.28 -19.64
C TYR A 279 0.13 4.58 -18.48
N GLN A 280 0.31 3.29 -18.24
CA GLN A 280 -0.37 2.54 -17.17
C GLN A 280 -0.10 3.12 -15.77
N CYS A 281 1.11 3.63 -15.53
CA CYS A 281 1.47 4.27 -14.28
C CYS A 281 0.72 5.60 -14.06
N GLN A 282 0.48 6.33 -15.13
CA GLN A 282 -0.26 7.60 -15.13
C GLN A 282 -1.75 7.39 -14.90
N GLU A 283 -2.36 6.46 -15.65
CA GLU A 283 -3.76 6.07 -15.50
C GLU A 283 -4.06 5.49 -14.10
N ALA A 284 -3.09 4.78 -13.52
CA ALA A 284 -3.24 4.19 -12.20
C ALA A 284 -3.01 5.19 -11.05
N CYS A 285 -2.57 6.41 -11.32
CA CYS A 285 -2.21 7.38 -10.28
C CYS A 285 -3.46 7.99 -9.63
N PRO A 286 -3.70 7.81 -8.30
CA PRO A 286 -4.89 8.35 -7.64
C PRO A 286 -4.84 9.87 -7.49
N GLN A 287 -3.67 10.51 -7.64
CA GLN A 287 -3.48 11.94 -7.56
C GLN A 287 -3.37 12.61 -8.94
N GLY A 288 -3.57 11.85 -10.01
CA GLY A 288 -3.46 12.39 -11.37
C GLY A 288 -2.05 12.84 -11.76
N VAL A 289 -1.01 12.34 -11.08
CA VAL A 289 0.39 12.63 -11.47
C VAL A 289 0.66 12.08 -12.85
N ARG A 290 1.12 12.92 -13.75
CA ARG A 290 1.47 12.55 -15.12
C ARG A 290 2.85 11.88 -15.19
N VAL A 291 2.96 10.71 -14.59
CA VAL A 291 4.22 9.98 -14.35
C VAL A 291 4.99 9.75 -15.64
N THR A 292 4.31 9.31 -16.72
CA THR A 292 4.95 9.04 -18.01
C THR A 292 5.51 10.32 -18.65
N ASP A 293 4.74 11.40 -18.61
CA ASP A 293 5.15 12.68 -19.20
C ASP A 293 6.36 13.25 -18.45
N VAL A 294 6.38 13.15 -17.12
CA VAL A 294 7.52 13.55 -16.29
C VAL A 294 8.77 12.71 -16.65
N LEU A 295 8.62 11.39 -16.82
CA LEU A 295 9.73 10.52 -17.24
C LEU A 295 10.28 10.92 -18.62
N TYR A 296 9.41 11.31 -19.57
CA TYR A 296 9.86 11.81 -20.88
C TYR A 296 10.62 13.10 -20.78
N GLN A 297 10.16 14.05 -19.98
CA GLN A 297 10.89 15.30 -19.75
C GLN A 297 12.26 15.06 -19.13
N ILE A 298 12.33 14.18 -18.13
CA ILE A 298 13.60 13.81 -17.50
C ILE A 298 14.54 13.17 -18.54
N LYS A 299 14.03 12.27 -19.42
CA LYS A 299 14.82 11.71 -20.53
C LYS A 299 15.39 12.81 -21.44
N ASN A 300 14.57 13.76 -21.84
CA ASN A 300 15.00 14.86 -22.69
C ASN A 300 16.12 15.69 -22.03
N MET A 301 15.94 16.03 -20.75
CA MET A 301 16.97 16.74 -19.98
C MET A 301 18.28 15.93 -19.87
N ALA A 302 18.17 14.61 -19.64
CA ALA A 302 19.33 13.75 -19.60
C ALA A 302 20.08 13.71 -20.94
N MET A 303 19.35 13.62 -22.04
CA MET A 303 19.95 13.65 -23.39
C MET A 303 20.62 14.97 -23.71
N GLU A 304 20.05 16.09 -23.32
CA GLU A 304 20.68 17.42 -23.48
C GLU A 304 21.98 17.53 -22.69
N ARG A 305 21.98 17.08 -21.42
CA ARG A 305 23.20 17.06 -20.59
C ARG A 305 24.28 16.16 -21.17
N LEU A 306 23.91 15.01 -21.78
CA LEU A 306 24.85 14.11 -22.46
C LEU A 306 25.42 14.76 -23.74
N LYS A 307 24.59 15.42 -24.56
CA LYS A 307 25.04 16.16 -25.75
C LYS A 307 26.04 17.26 -25.40
N ILE A 308 25.76 18.04 -24.36
CA ILE A 308 26.68 19.08 -23.89
C ILE A 308 28.04 18.52 -23.49
N LYS A 309 28.03 17.38 -22.75
CA LYS A 309 29.28 16.71 -22.35
C LYS A 309 30.07 16.18 -23.54
N SER A 310 29.40 15.59 -24.53
CA SER A 310 30.07 15.08 -25.75
C SER A 310 30.69 16.21 -26.58
N LEU A 311 30.01 17.35 -26.70
CA LEU A 311 30.53 18.53 -27.41
C LEU A 311 31.70 19.21 -26.65
N ALA A 312 31.69 19.18 -25.33
CA ALA A 312 32.79 19.68 -24.50
C ALA A 312 34.04 18.82 -24.59
N GLY A 313 33.85 17.48 -24.69
CA GLY A 313 34.95 16.50 -24.82
C GLY A 313 35.61 16.49 -26.22
N THR A 314 34.96 17.02 -27.23
CA THR A 314 35.54 17.16 -28.60
C THR A 314 36.34 18.43 -28.80
N ARG A 315 36.39 19.34 -27.82
CA ARG A 315 37.21 20.55 -27.84
C ARG A 315 38.49 20.51 -27.05
N SER A 316 38.86 19.35 -26.51
CA SER A 316 40.13 19.04 -25.89
C SER A 316 40.92 18.09 -26.82
#